data_f97d9c4493a726263e07b8b776611681
#
_entry.id   f97d9c4493a726263e07b8b776611681
#
_cell.length_a   1.000
_cell.length_b   1.000
_cell.length_c   1.000
_cell.angle_alpha   90.00
_cell.angle_beta   90.00
_cell.angle_gamma   90.00
#
_symmetry.space_group_name_H-M   'P 1'
#
loop_
_entity.id
_entity.type
_entity.pdbx_description
1 polymer ?
#
loop_
_entity_poly.entity_id
_entity_poly.type
_entity_poly.pdbx_seq_one_letter_code
_entity_poly.pdbx_strand_id
1 'polypeptide(L)'
;MAAKLKVGVAGVGYLGRFHALIYSRMDNVELVGVNDSNPEQAATVAAEAGSRALPLGDLVEQCDAVSIVVPTSLHLEIARPFLEKGIHMLLEKPIEADVENAAEIVRLARESGAILQIGHLERYNAGILALAERIDNPRFIEAQRMGGFKARATDVDVISDLMIHDIDIILSLVNSELVSISASGTSVLTDHIDIANARLEFANGAAANVTASRVSREDSRRIRVFEPQHYLSLDFIAQRLETARAVPVEGAEWPEIRTEALDIEPVKPLDAELASFVDCVINGSHPVVDGPTGLRALEVALQIKEKIEQ
;
A
#
# COMPACT_ATOMS: atom_id res chain seq x y z
N MET A 1 -16.34 -18.92 -24.25
CA MET A 1 -15.89 -17.81 -23.40
C MET A 1 -15.04 -18.43 -22.29
N ALA A 2 -13.91 -17.85 -21.93
CA ALA A 2 -13.15 -18.31 -20.77
C ALA A 2 -14.04 -18.19 -19.51
N ALA A 3 -13.86 -19.11 -18.54
CA ALA A 3 -14.56 -19.01 -17.26
C ALA A 3 -14.12 -17.71 -16.56
N LYS A 4 -15.07 -16.99 -15.99
CA LYS A 4 -14.79 -15.80 -15.18
C LYS A 4 -14.20 -16.22 -13.83
N LEU A 5 -13.26 -15.43 -13.32
CA LEU A 5 -12.74 -15.60 -11.95
C LEU A 5 -13.83 -15.25 -10.94
N LYS A 6 -14.12 -16.15 -10.02
CA LYS A 6 -15.13 -15.96 -8.96
C LYS A 6 -14.50 -15.23 -7.79
N VAL A 7 -14.91 -13.98 -7.56
CA VAL A 7 -14.34 -13.11 -6.52
C VAL A 7 -15.40 -12.77 -5.48
N GLY A 8 -15.02 -12.82 -4.21
CA GLY A 8 -15.79 -12.32 -3.07
C GLY A 8 -15.17 -11.08 -2.42
N VAL A 9 -15.95 -10.34 -1.63
CA VAL A 9 -15.44 -9.25 -0.80
C VAL A 9 -15.92 -9.43 0.63
N ALA A 10 -14.99 -9.53 1.58
CA ALA A 10 -15.24 -9.58 3.01
C ALA A 10 -14.90 -8.24 3.66
N GLY A 11 -15.89 -7.60 4.28
CA GLY A 11 -15.84 -6.21 4.74
C GLY A 11 -16.21 -5.26 3.61
N VAL A 12 -17.42 -4.69 3.68
CA VAL A 12 -17.92 -3.73 2.68
C VAL A 12 -18.26 -2.38 3.28
N GLY A 13 -17.42 -1.94 4.21
CA GLY A 13 -17.38 -0.56 4.68
C GLY A 13 -17.02 0.41 3.56
N TYR A 14 -16.43 1.57 3.92
CA TYR A 14 -16.11 2.61 2.93
C TYR A 14 -15.26 2.09 1.76
N LEU A 15 -14.12 1.45 2.04
CA LEU A 15 -13.19 0.99 1.00
C LEU A 15 -13.69 -0.29 0.31
N GLY A 16 -14.14 -1.28 1.07
CA GLY A 16 -14.62 -2.55 0.50
C GLY A 16 -15.84 -2.41 -0.41
N ARG A 17 -16.69 -1.39 -0.20
CA ARG A 17 -17.73 -1.03 -1.17
C ARG A 17 -17.14 -0.71 -2.54
N PHE A 18 -16.01 0.03 -2.61
CA PHE A 18 -15.36 0.29 -3.90
C PHE A 18 -14.76 -0.97 -4.51
N HIS A 19 -14.19 -1.89 -3.71
CA HIS A 19 -13.73 -3.19 -4.21
C HIS A 19 -14.88 -3.94 -4.91
N ALA A 20 -16.03 -4.07 -4.25
CA ALA A 20 -17.19 -4.75 -4.82
C ALA A 20 -17.66 -4.08 -6.13
N LEU A 21 -17.74 -2.75 -6.16
CA LEU A 21 -18.17 -1.99 -7.34
C LEU A 21 -17.17 -2.07 -8.51
N ILE A 22 -15.88 -2.20 -8.23
CA ILE A 22 -14.87 -2.36 -9.28
C ILE A 22 -14.92 -3.77 -9.83
N TYR A 23 -14.92 -4.81 -8.98
CA TYR A 23 -15.04 -6.20 -9.44
C TYR A 23 -16.31 -6.46 -10.26
N SER A 24 -17.45 -5.87 -9.87
CA SER A 24 -18.70 -6.03 -10.61
C SER A 24 -18.67 -5.51 -12.05
N ARG A 25 -17.70 -4.65 -12.38
CA ARG A 25 -17.55 -4.04 -13.72
C ARG A 25 -16.46 -4.70 -14.57
N MET A 26 -15.69 -5.63 -14.00
CA MET A 26 -14.65 -6.34 -14.74
C MET A 26 -15.25 -7.47 -15.59
N ASP A 27 -14.92 -7.51 -16.87
CA ASP A 27 -15.47 -8.50 -17.79
C ASP A 27 -15.01 -9.94 -17.51
N ASN A 28 -13.83 -10.08 -16.90
CA ASN A 28 -13.18 -11.36 -16.56
C ASN A 28 -13.47 -11.82 -15.11
N VAL A 29 -14.32 -11.10 -14.37
CA VAL A 29 -14.67 -11.39 -12.97
C VAL A 29 -16.18 -11.68 -12.86
N GLU A 30 -16.52 -12.63 -11.99
CA GLU A 30 -17.85 -12.83 -11.43
C GLU A 30 -17.81 -12.47 -9.95
N LEU A 31 -18.44 -11.34 -9.55
CA LEU A 31 -18.61 -10.99 -8.14
C LEU A 31 -19.66 -11.92 -7.52
N VAL A 32 -19.21 -12.98 -6.86
CA VAL A 32 -20.05 -14.03 -6.27
C VAL A 32 -20.93 -13.48 -5.16
N GLY A 33 -20.36 -12.64 -4.31
CA GLY A 33 -21.05 -12.04 -3.18
C GLY A 33 -20.15 -11.12 -2.35
N VAL A 34 -20.81 -10.47 -1.40
CA VAL A 34 -20.16 -9.63 -0.39
C VAL A 34 -20.58 -10.04 1.02
N ASN A 35 -19.68 -9.84 1.99
CA ASN A 35 -19.93 -10.11 3.39
C ASN A 35 -19.60 -8.88 4.23
N ASP A 36 -20.36 -8.62 5.27
CA ASP A 36 -20.07 -7.65 6.32
C ASP A 36 -20.70 -8.09 7.63
N SER A 37 -20.13 -7.70 8.76
CA SER A 37 -20.70 -7.92 10.09
C SER A 37 -22.01 -7.17 10.30
N ASN A 38 -22.23 -6.08 9.54
CA ASN A 38 -23.50 -5.37 9.45
C ASN A 38 -24.31 -5.88 8.23
N PRO A 39 -25.39 -6.65 8.45
CA PRO A 39 -26.19 -7.23 7.35
C PRO A 39 -26.85 -6.18 6.45
N GLU A 40 -27.21 -5.00 6.98
CA GLU A 40 -27.81 -3.91 6.21
C GLU A 40 -26.80 -3.30 5.25
N GLN A 41 -25.55 -3.12 5.71
CA GLN A 41 -24.45 -2.67 4.88
C GLN A 41 -24.13 -3.69 3.78
N ALA A 42 -24.05 -4.98 4.12
CA ALA A 42 -23.85 -6.04 3.15
C ALA A 42 -24.95 -6.06 2.08
N ALA A 43 -26.23 -5.96 2.47
CA ALA A 43 -27.36 -5.94 1.55
C ALA A 43 -27.35 -4.70 0.64
N THR A 44 -27.00 -3.54 1.18
CA THR A 44 -26.92 -2.28 0.42
C THR A 44 -25.84 -2.36 -0.66
N VAL A 45 -24.62 -2.79 -0.30
CA VAL A 45 -23.51 -2.90 -1.26
C VAL A 45 -23.74 -4.01 -2.27
N ALA A 46 -24.34 -5.14 -1.84
CA ALA A 46 -24.73 -6.22 -2.75
C ALA A 46 -25.69 -5.72 -3.85
N ALA A 47 -26.71 -4.94 -3.47
CA ALA A 47 -27.65 -4.37 -4.43
C ALA A 47 -26.98 -3.38 -5.38
N GLU A 48 -26.08 -2.50 -4.89
CA GLU A 48 -25.34 -1.56 -5.71
C GLU A 48 -24.42 -2.23 -6.72
N ALA A 49 -23.78 -3.34 -6.31
CA ALA A 49 -22.85 -4.09 -7.13
C ALA A 49 -23.54 -5.14 -8.04
N GLY A 50 -24.88 -5.28 -7.96
CA GLY A 50 -25.61 -6.31 -8.69
C GLY A 50 -25.22 -7.73 -8.27
N SER A 51 -24.90 -7.95 -6.98
CA SER A 51 -24.43 -9.19 -6.41
C SER A 51 -25.31 -9.63 -5.22
N ARG A 52 -24.80 -10.48 -4.34
CA ARG A 52 -25.52 -11.04 -3.19
C ARG A 52 -24.78 -10.77 -1.89
N ALA A 53 -25.51 -10.49 -0.81
CA ALA A 53 -24.98 -10.58 0.54
C ALA A 53 -24.91 -12.05 0.95
N LEU A 54 -23.73 -12.53 1.35
CA LEU A 54 -23.51 -13.93 1.70
C LEU A 54 -22.86 -14.05 3.09
N PRO A 55 -23.16 -15.12 3.84
CA PRO A 55 -22.35 -15.50 4.99
C PRO A 55 -20.89 -15.75 4.60
N LEU A 56 -19.94 -15.50 5.51
CA LEU A 56 -18.52 -15.69 5.24
C LEU A 56 -18.20 -17.11 4.77
N GLY A 57 -18.80 -18.14 5.40
CA GLY A 57 -18.62 -19.53 4.99
C GLY A 57 -19.05 -19.82 3.54
N ASP A 58 -20.10 -19.15 3.07
CA ASP A 58 -20.57 -19.33 1.70
C ASP A 58 -19.60 -18.68 0.68
N LEU A 59 -18.94 -17.57 1.05
CA LEU A 59 -17.86 -17.00 0.24
C LEU A 59 -16.68 -17.98 0.15
N VAL A 60 -16.27 -18.58 1.28
CA VAL A 60 -15.19 -19.59 1.33
C VAL A 60 -15.49 -20.80 0.46
N GLU A 61 -16.77 -21.18 0.30
CA GLU A 61 -17.15 -22.34 -0.57
C GLU A 61 -17.27 -21.99 -2.04
N GLN A 62 -17.50 -20.71 -2.39
CA GLN A 62 -17.88 -20.34 -3.76
C GLN A 62 -16.83 -19.53 -4.51
N CYS A 63 -15.84 -18.92 -3.81
CA CYS A 63 -14.86 -18.03 -4.43
C CYS A 63 -13.58 -18.75 -4.83
N ASP A 64 -12.98 -18.32 -5.95
CA ASP A 64 -11.61 -18.61 -6.34
C ASP A 64 -10.62 -17.60 -5.72
N ALA A 65 -11.10 -16.38 -5.48
CA ALA A 65 -10.33 -15.28 -4.90
C ALA A 65 -11.20 -14.38 -4.02
N VAL A 66 -10.60 -13.68 -3.05
CA VAL A 66 -11.30 -12.79 -2.12
C VAL A 66 -10.52 -11.50 -1.89
N SER A 67 -11.22 -10.36 -1.77
CA SER A 67 -10.68 -9.16 -1.12
C SER A 67 -11.13 -9.11 0.33
N ILE A 68 -10.20 -8.94 1.26
CA ILE A 68 -10.46 -8.75 2.68
C ILE A 68 -10.20 -7.30 3.05
N VAL A 69 -11.26 -6.60 3.46
CA VAL A 69 -11.28 -5.15 3.74
C VAL A 69 -11.99 -4.90 5.08
N VAL A 70 -11.61 -5.70 6.06
CA VAL A 70 -12.11 -5.61 7.45
C VAL A 70 -11.12 -4.81 8.31
N PRO A 71 -11.46 -4.46 9.58
CA PRO A 71 -10.46 -3.91 10.50
C PRO A 71 -9.25 -4.82 10.65
N THR A 72 -8.05 -4.23 10.73
CA THR A 72 -6.76 -4.93 10.76
C THR A 72 -6.71 -6.05 11.80
N SER A 73 -7.26 -5.82 13.00
CA SER A 73 -7.29 -6.81 14.10
C SER A 73 -8.08 -8.09 13.78
N LEU A 74 -8.82 -8.13 12.69
CA LEU A 74 -9.60 -9.28 12.23
C LEU A 74 -8.97 -9.95 11.00
N HIS A 75 -7.84 -9.45 10.48
CA HIS A 75 -7.27 -9.94 9.23
C HIS A 75 -6.95 -11.43 9.29
N LEU A 76 -6.21 -11.90 10.28
CA LEU A 76 -5.86 -13.32 10.40
C LEU A 76 -7.10 -14.21 10.60
N GLU A 77 -8.05 -13.79 11.44
CA GLU A 77 -9.27 -14.55 11.70
C GLU A 77 -10.08 -14.77 10.42
N ILE A 78 -10.28 -13.68 9.65
CA ILE A 78 -11.06 -13.72 8.42
C ILE A 78 -10.28 -14.37 7.27
N ALA A 79 -8.97 -14.16 7.18
CA ALA A 79 -8.13 -14.70 6.11
C ALA A 79 -7.92 -16.23 6.20
N ARG A 80 -7.78 -16.76 7.41
CA ARG A 80 -7.44 -18.16 7.67
C ARG A 80 -8.29 -19.16 6.89
N PRO A 81 -9.65 -19.16 6.97
CA PRO A 81 -10.46 -20.16 6.27
C PRO A 81 -10.33 -20.11 4.75
N PHE A 82 -10.04 -18.93 4.17
CA PHE A 82 -9.78 -18.81 2.73
C PHE A 82 -8.40 -19.36 2.37
N LEU A 83 -7.36 -18.99 3.11
CA LEU A 83 -6.00 -19.44 2.83
C LEU A 83 -5.84 -20.94 3.03
N GLU A 84 -6.46 -21.54 4.04
CA GLU A 84 -6.45 -23.00 4.26
C GLU A 84 -7.09 -23.79 3.10
N LYS A 85 -7.97 -23.15 2.33
CA LYS A 85 -8.55 -23.71 1.10
C LYS A 85 -7.80 -23.36 -0.17
N GLY A 86 -6.73 -22.60 -0.08
CA GLY A 86 -5.95 -22.15 -1.24
C GLY A 86 -6.64 -21.07 -2.08
N ILE A 87 -7.61 -20.35 -1.50
CA ILE A 87 -8.30 -19.24 -2.17
C ILE A 87 -7.34 -18.04 -2.22
N HIS A 88 -7.15 -17.50 -3.41
CA HIS A 88 -6.30 -16.34 -3.63
C HIS A 88 -6.83 -15.11 -2.91
N MET A 89 -5.95 -14.23 -2.46
CA MET A 89 -6.35 -13.16 -1.56
C MET A 89 -5.69 -11.82 -1.88
N LEU A 90 -6.50 -10.75 -1.93
CA LEU A 90 -6.07 -9.39 -1.73
C LEU A 90 -6.47 -8.99 -0.30
N LEU A 91 -5.49 -8.65 0.52
CA LEU A 91 -5.66 -8.26 1.92
C LEU A 91 -5.26 -6.80 2.10
N GLU A 92 -6.13 -5.97 2.68
CA GLU A 92 -5.84 -4.57 2.92
C GLU A 92 -4.69 -4.34 3.90
N LYS A 93 -4.02 -3.19 3.72
CA LYS A 93 -2.93 -2.75 4.60
C LYS A 93 -3.45 -2.24 5.96
N PRO A 94 -2.61 -2.34 7.00
CA PRO A 94 -1.43 -3.20 7.11
C PRO A 94 -1.84 -4.67 7.09
N ILE A 95 -0.90 -5.56 6.72
CA ILE A 95 -1.19 -7.01 6.63
C ILE A 95 -1.79 -7.57 7.92
N GLU A 96 -1.37 -7.04 9.08
CA GLU A 96 -1.88 -7.32 10.43
C GLU A 96 -1.42 -6.23 11.42
N ALA A 97 -1.88 -6.32 12.66
CA ALA A 97 -1.46 -5.41 13.74
C ALA A 97 -0.12 -5.80 14.37
N ASP A 98 0.26 -7.06 14.30
CA ASP A 98 1.50 -7.61 14.85
C ASP A 98 2.22 -8.53 13.87
N VAL A 99 3.52 -8.71 14.10
CA VAL A 99 4.41 -9.48 13.20
C VAL A 99 4.10 -10.97 13.22
N GLU A 100 3.71 -11.53 14.36
CA GLU A 100 3.47 -12.97 14.50
C GLU A 100 2.26 -13.41 13.68
N ASN A 101 1.15 -12.69 13.80
CA ASN A 101 -0.06 -12.93 13.03
C ASN A 101 0.15 -12.64 11.52
N ALA A 102 0.91 -11.60 11.19
CA ALA A 102 1.27 -11.30 9.80
C ALA A 102 2.12 -12.42 9.17
N ALA A 103 3.10 -12.94 9.91
CA ALA A 103 3.93 -14.07 9.47
C ALA A 103 3.09 -15.35 9.30
N GLU A 104 2.08 -15.55 10.14
CA GLU A 104 1.14 -16.68 10.01
C GLU A 104 0.31 -16.58 8.73
N ILE A 105 -0.20 -15.38 8.38
CA ILE A 105 -0.91 -15.15 7.10
C ILE A 105 0.00 -15.50 5.91
N VAL A 106 1.23 -15.01 5.91
CA VAL A 106 2.22 -15.30 4.85
C VAL A 106 2.53 -16.80 4.76
N ARG A 107 2.67 -17.47 5.92
CA ARG A 107 2.91 -18.92 5.99
C ARG A 107 1.74 -19.70 5.37
N LEU A 108 0.51 -19.39 5.78
CA LEU A 108 -0.71 -20.05 5.27
C LEU A 108 -0.84 -19.90 3.75
N ALA A 109 -0.64 -18.68 3.23
CA ALA A 109 -0.69 -18.44 1.79
C ALA A 109 0.36 -19.26 1.03
N ARG A 110 1.59 -19.31 1.54
CA ARG A 110 2.68 -20.10 0.93
C ARG A 110 2.39 -21.61 0.96
N GLU A 111 1.90 -22.14 2.08
CA GLU A 111 1.63 -23.56 2.25
C GLU A 111 0.46 -24.05 1.37
N SER A 112 -0.55 -23.21 1.19
CA SER A 112 -1.71 -23.53 0.34
C SER A 112 -1.48 -23.23 -1.14
N GLY A 113 -0.41 -22.50 -1.49
CA GLY A 113 -0.16 -22.02 -2.86
C GLY A 113 -1.08 -20.88 -3.29
N ALA A 114 -1.77 -20.23 -2.33
CA ALA A 114 -2.60 -19.08 -2.62
C ALA A 114 -1.74 -17.86 -2.98
N ILE A 115 -2.14 -17.12 -4.00
CA ILE A 115 -1.59 -15.80 -4.29
C ILE A 115 -2.09 -14.85 -3.20
N LEU A 116 -1.17 -14.20 -2.49
CA LEU A 116 -1.46 -13.19 -1.47
C LEU A 116 -0.89 -11.85 -1.93
N GLN A 117 -1.78 -10.89 -2.22
CA GLN A 117 -1.44 -9.49 -2.50
C GLN A 117 -1.83 -8.63 -1.31
N ILE A 118 -0.97 -7.69 -0.91
CA ILE A 118 -1.26 -6.72 0.15
C ILE A 118 -1.62 -5.37 -0.45
N GLY A 119 -2.67 -4.75 0.08
CA GLY A 119 -3.30 -3.53 -0.41
C GLY A 119 -2.46 -2.26 -0.22
N HIS A 120 -1.21 -2.26 -0.65
CA HIS A 120 -0.37 -1.05 -0.71
C HIS A 120 -0.66 -0.27 -2.00
N LEU A 121 -1.83 0.34 -2.02
CA LEU A 121 -2.42 1.09 -3.12
C LEU A 121 -1.48 2.07 -3.83
N GLU A 122 -0.58 2.75 -3.08
CA GLU A 122 0.34 3.73 -3.64
C GLU A 122 1.35 3.11 -4.63
N ARG A 123 1.59 1.80 -4.59
CA ARG A 123 2.44 1.09 -5.58
C ARG A 123 1.84 1.05 -6.98
N TYR A 124 0.54 1.34 -7.10
CA TYR A 124 -0.21 1.45 -8.36
C TYR A 124 -0.47 2.91 -8.76
N ASN A 125 0.09 3.86 -8.02
CA ASN A 125 0.04 5.28 -8.36
C ASN A 125 0.90 5.55 -9.58
N ALA A 126 0.34 6.17 -10.62
CA ALA A 126 1.05 6.46 -11.87
C ALA A 126 2.32 7.30 -11.65
N GLY A 127 2.29 8.22 -10.67
CA GLY A 127 3.48 9.01 -10.30
C GLY A 127 4.60 8.16 -9.70
N ILE A 128 4.27 7.17 -8.85
CA ILE A 128 5.25 6.24 -8.30
C ILE A 128 5.82 5.33 -9.38
N LEU A 129 5.00 4.83 -10.29
CA LEU A 129 5.48 4.03 -11.41
C LEU A 129 6.43 4.85 -12.30
N ALA A 130 6.05 6.08 -12.66
CA ALA A 130 6.89 6.98 -13.45
C ALA A 130 8.20 7.37 -12.74
N LEU A 131 8.16 7.52 -11.41
CA LEU A 131 9.35 7.77 -10.58
C LEU A 131 10.27 6.55 -10.57
N ALA A 132 9.73 5.36 -10.32
CA ALA A 132 10.49 4.11 -10.21
C ALA A 132 11.23 3.76 -11.52
N GLU A 133 10.62 4.01 -12.69
CA GLU A 133 11.25 3.83 -14.01
C GLU A 133 12.48 4.72 -14.25
N ARG A 134 12.65 5.80 -13.49
CA ARG A 134 13.69 6.81 -13.67
C ARG A 134 14.81 6.77 -12.63
N ILE A 135 14.61 5.96 -11.58
CA ILE A 135 15.57 5.75 -10.48
C ILE A 135 16.49 4.59 -10.83
N ASP A 136 17.80 4.78 -10.59
CA ASP A 136 18.81 3.74 -10.80
C ASP A 136 19.56 3.42 -9.49
N ASN A 137 20.08 4.46 -8.81
CA ASN A 137 20.91 4.31 -7.61
C ASN A 137 20.59 5.37 -6.55
N PRO A 138 19.45 5.25 -5.87
CA PRO A 138 19.03 6.22 -4.87
C PRO A 138 20.01 6.26 -3.71
N ARG A 139 20.51 7.46 -3.39
CA ARG A 139 21.44 7.69 -2.27
C ARG A 139 20.75 8.34 -1.08
N PHE A 140 19.79 9.21 -1.35
CA PHE A 140 18.99 9.84 -0.32
C PHE A 140 17.55 10.02 -0.79
N ILE A 141 16.60 9.68 0.09
CA ILE A 141 15.17 9.83 -0.15
C ILE A 141 14.56 10.67 0.96
N GLU A 142 13.70 11.60 0.59
CA GLU A 142 12.83 12.31 1.54
C GLU A 142 11.39 12.07 1.15
N ALA A 143 10.60 11.54 2.08
CA ALA A 143 9.16 11.34 1.92
C ALA A 143 8.40 12.13 2.99
N GLN A 144 7.36 12.85 2.58
CA GLN A 144 6.51 13.65 3.45
C GLN A 144 5.04 13.39 3.13
N ARG A 145 4.30 12.98 4.17
CA ARG A 145 2.85 12.78 4.11
C ARG A 145 2.22 13.53 5.28
N MET A 146 1.83 14.76 5.02
CA MET A 146 1.30 15.67 6.03
C MET A 146 -0.12 16.12 5.65
N GLY A 147 -0.98 16.26 6.67
CA GLY A 147 -2.34 16.76 6.46
C GLY A 147 -2.95 17.27 7.75
N GLY A 148 -4.06 18.00 7.58
CA GLY A 148 -4.87 18.48 8.67
C GLY A 148 -5.60 17.35 9.40
N PHE A 149 -5.94 17.58 10.67
CA PHE A 149 -6.69 16.63 11.47
C PHE A 149 -8.07 16.35 10.86
N LYS A 150 -8.38 15.05 10.74
CA LYS A 150 -9.70 14.56 10.34
C LYS A 150 -10.13 13.56 11.41
N ALA A 151 -11.38 13.64 11.85
CA ALA A 151 -11.96 12.75 12.87
C ALA A 151 -12.22 11.34 12.30
N ARG A 152 -11.19 10.73 11.70
CA ARG A 152 -11.19 9.34 11.19
C ARG A 152 -9.85 8.70 11.52
N ALA A 153 -9.82 7.39 11.70
CA ALA A 153 -8.62 6.61 12.05
C ALA A 153 -7.87 7.22 13.26
N THR A 154 -8.63 7.73 14.24
CA THR A 154 -8.09 8.33 15.48
C THR A 154 -7.72 7.28 16.52
N ASP A 155 -8.06 6.04 16.27
CA ASP A 155 -7.79 4.84 17.05
C ASP A 155 -6.44 4.17 16.72
N VAL A 156 -5.73 4.67 15.69
CA VAL A 156 -4.42 4.18 15.28
C VAL A 156 -3.40 5.32 15.19
N ASP A 157 -2.12 4.99 15.32
CA ASP A 157 -1.03 5.95 15.16
C ASP A 157 -0.79 6.33 13.69
N VAL A 158 -0.13 7.47 13.47
CA VAL A 158 0.17 8.00 12.14
C VAL A 158 1.17 7.13 11.36
N ILE A 159 1.92 6.26 12.06
CA ILE A 159 2.90 5.38 11.44
C ILE A 159 2.16 4.26 10.69
N SER A 160 1.24 3.60 11.37
CA SER A 160 0.43 2.49 10.81
C SER A 160 -0.61 2.98 9.78
N ASP A 161 -1.15 4.20 9.94
CA ASP A 161 -2.14 4.73 9.01
C ASP A 161 -1.51 5.39 7.76
N LEU A 162 -0.51 6.25 7.95
CA LEU A 162 0.05 7.10 6.88
C LEU A 162 1.47 6.73 6.48
N MET A 163 2.40 6.61 7.46
CA MET A 163 3.83 6.43 7.17
C MET A 163 4.12 5.11 6.48
N ILE A 164 3.36 4.06 6.75
CA ILE A 164 3.53 2.72 6.19
C ILE A 164 3.49 2.72 4.65
N HIS A 165 2.73 3.61 4.04
CA HIS A 165 2.71 3.76 2.59
C HIS A 165 4.06 4.24 2.04
N ASP A 166 4.67 5.22 2.71
CA ASP A 166 5.96 5.76 2.29
C ASP A 166 7.11 4.82 2.67
N ILE A 167 6.98 4.06 3.76
CA ILE A 167 7.89 2.96 4.11
C ILE A 167 7.92 1.91 3.01
N ASP A 168 6.77 1.42 2.57
CA ASP A 168 6.66 0.43 1.49
C ASP A 168 7.30 0.95 0.19
N ILE A 169 7.00 2.19 -0.20
CA ILE A 169 7.60 2.83 -1.38
C ILE A 169 9.13 2.88 -1.25
N ILE A 170 9.66 3.37 -0.12
CA ILE A 170 11.10 3.50 0.12
C ILE A 170 11.79 2.14 0.04
N LEU A 171 11.25 1.12 0.70
CA LEU A 171 11.79 -0.24 0.66
C LEU A 171 11.85 -0.81 -0.75
N SER A 172 10.86 -0.47 -1.59
CA SER A 172 10.83 -0.90 -2.98
C SER A 172 11.84 -0.20 -3.89
N LEU A 173 12.15 1.07 -3.59
CA LEU A 173 13.07 1.88 -4.40
C LEU A 173 14.54 1.63 -4.04
N VAL A 174 14.83 1.35 -2.75
CA VAL A 174 16.24 1.22 -2.28
C VAL A 174 16.74 -0.20 -2.39
N ASN A 175 16.12 -1.18 -2.77
CA ASN A 175 16.57 -2.59 -2.98
C ASN A 175 17.86 -2.97 -2.21
N SER A 176 17.86 -2.73 -0.89
CA SER A 176 18.98 -3.02 0.03
C SER A 176 18.47 -3.35 1.43
N GLU A 177 19.27 -4.05 2.21
CA GLU A 177 18.95 -4.37 3.60
C GLU A 177 18.90 -3.10 4.44
N LEU A 178 17.85 -2.94 5.27
CA LEU A 178 17.73 -1.90 6.28
C LEU A 178 18.59 -2.26 7.49
N VAL A 179 19.54 -1.39 7.84
CA VAL A 179 20.53 -1.66 8.91
C VAL A 179 20.35 -0.80 10.15
N SER A 180 19.69 0.35 10.03
CA SER A 180 19.48 1.27 11.15
C SER A 180 18.19 2.05 11.02
N ILE A 181 17.51 2.28 12.14
CA ILE A 181 16.33 3.14 12.29
C ILE A 181 16.55 4.08 13.46
N SER A 182 16.38 5.37 13.20
CA SER A 182 16.22 6.40 14.22
C SER A 182 14.88 7.07 14.04
N ALA A 183 14.12 7.28 15.10
CA ALA A 183 12.77 7.84 15.00
C ALA A 183 12.45 8.79 16.16
N SER A 184 11.57 9.74 15.90
CA SER A 184 10.98 10.64 16.87
C SER A 184 9.52 10.91 16.51
N GLY A 185 8.67 11.05 17.51
CA GLY A 185 7.25 11.32 17.29
C GLY A 185 6.56 11.74 18.58
N THR A 186 5.36 12.24 18.46
CA THR A 186 4.55 12.62 19.63
C THR A 186 3.07 12.62 19.33
N SER A 187 2.27 12.45 20.36
CA SER A 187 0.84 12.76 20.38
C SER A 187 0.62 14.26 20.53
N VAL A 188 -0.33 14.83 19.83
CA VAL A 188 -0.65 16.27 19.85
C VAL A 188 -2.14 16.50 20.10
N LEU A 189 -3.02 15.75 19.43
CA LEU A 189 -4.48 15.87 19.50
C LEU A 189 -5.17 14.58 19.93
N THR A 190 -4.53 13.43 19.78
CA THR A 190 -5.08 12.11 20.17
C THR A 190 -4.17 11.47 21.22
N ASP A 191 -4.58 10.32 21.75
CA ASP A 191 -3.76 9.50 22.65
C ASP A 191 -2.70 8.66 21.89
N HIS A 192 -2.67 8.76 20.56
CA HIS A 192 -1.74 8.06 19.68
C HIS A 192 -0.71 9.03 19.10
N ILE A 193 0.35 8.52 18.49
CA ILE A 193 1.35 9.33 17.79
C ILE A 193 0.68 10.02 16.60
N ASP A 194 0.60 11.34 16.62
CA ASP A 194 -0.03 12.19 15.60
C ASP A 194 0.94 12.76 14.57
N ILE A 195 2.23 12.81 14.93
CA ILE A 195 3.35 13.18 14.05
C ILE A 195 4.54 12.31 14.36
N ALA A 196 5.17 11.78 13.33
CA ALA A 196 6.39 10.99 13.43
C ALA A 196 7.37 11.36 12.30
N ASN A 197 8.66 11.30 12.63
CA ASN A 197 9.76 11.34 11.68
C ASN A 197 10.66 10.14 11.93
N ALA A 198 11.07 9.48 10.86
CA ALA A 198 12.04 8.39 10.94
C ALA A 198 13.15 8.57 9.90
N ARG A 199 14.37 8.19 10.29
CA ARG A 199 15.50 8.01 9.41
C ARG A 199 15.82 6.53 9.28
N LEU A 200 15.83 6.06 8.03
CA LEU A 200 16.14 4.69 7.63
C LEU A 200 17.51 4.68 6.95
N GLU A 201 18.42 3.79 7.36
CA GLU A 201 19.74 3.65 6.75
C GLU A 201 19.92 2.24 6.22
N PHE A 202 20.48 2.12 5.01
CA PHE A 202 20.57 0.88 4.27
C PHE A 202 22.01 0.42 4.09
N ALA A 203 22.23 -0.89 3.94
CA ALA A 203 23.55 -1.50 3.81
C ALA A 203 24.36 -1.00 2.60
N ASN A 204 23.69 -0.58 1.52
CA ASN A 204 24.32 0.04 0.35
C ASN A 204 24.74 1.50 0.59
N GLY A 205 24.53 2.04 1.80
CA GLY A 205 24.83 3.42 2.19
C GLY A 205 23.76 4.44 1.76
N ALA A 206 22.64 4.01 1.19
CA ALA A 206 21.47 4.87 1.00
C ALA A 206 20.82 5.20 2.35
N ALA A 207 20.15 6.36 2.42
CA ALA A 207 19.36 6.74 3.58
C ALA A 207 18.03 7.35 3.15
N ALA A 208 17.00 7.21 3.98
CA ALA A 208 15.72 7.86 3.76
C ALA A 208 15.25 8.57 5.02
N ASN A 209 14.68 9.77 4.87
CA ASN A 209 13.92 10.45 5.90
C ASN A 209 12.45 10.41 5.54
N VAL A 210 11.62 9.94 6.45
CA VAL A 210 10.18 9.86 6.25
C VAL A 210 9.44 10.60 7.35
N THR A 211 8.49 11.46 6.98
CA THR A 211 7.69 12.24 7.92
C THR A 211 6.21 12.03 7.62
N ALA A 212 5.45 11.63 8.63
CA ALA A 212 4.00 11.55 8.56
C ALA A 212 3.35 12.37 9.68
N SER A 213 2.31 13.13 9.35
CA SER A 213 1.58 13.96 10.30
C SER A 213 0.11 14.09 9.91
N ARG A 214 -0.78 13.97 10.91
CA ARG A 214 -2.20 14.29 10.79
C ARG A 214 -2.59 15.62 11.46
N VAL A 215 -1.59 16.38 11.93
CA VAL A 215 -1.78 17.64 12.67
C VAL A 215 -1.11 18.84 12.01
N SER A 216 -0.79 18.73 10.74
CA SER A 216 -0.17 19.81 9.95
C SER A 216 -1.24 20.78 9.43
N ARG A 217 -0.89 22.06 9.29
CA ARG A 217 -1.79 23.08 8.73
C ARG A 217 -1.99 22.94 7.23
N GLU A 218 -0.96 22.50 6.53
CA GLU A 218 -0.95 22.36 5.07
C GLU A 218 -0.82 20.90 4.69
N ASP A 219 -1.57 20.50 3.69
CA ASP A 219 -1.46 19.18 3.09
C ASP A 219 -0.17 19.13 2.24
N SER A 220 0.65 18.11 2.46
CA SER A 220 1.84 17.83 1.65
C SER A 220 1.97 16.34 1.45
N ARG A 221 2.06 15.92 0.20
CA ARG A 221 2.40 14.53 -0.16
C ARG A 221 3.45 14.57 -1.23
N ARG A 222 4.70 14.37 -0.82
CA ARG A 222 5.85 14.51 -1.72
C ARG A 222 6.90 13.46 -1.42
N ILE A 223 7.50 12.91 -2.45
CA ILE A 223 8.72 12.11 -2.37
C ILE A 223 9.80 12.73 -3.24
N ARG A 224 11.01 12.87 -2.70
CA ARG A 224 12.19 13.37 -3.39
C ARG A 224 13.27 12.31 -3.35
N VAL A 225 13.90 12.06 -4.47
CA VAL A 225 14.98 11.08 -4.60
C VAL A 225 16.21 11.78 -5.15
N PHE A 226 17.32 11.56 -4.48
CA PHE A 226 18.63 12.12 -4.85
C PHE A 226 19.57 10.97 -5.20
N GLU A 227 20.09 11.04 -6.42
CA GLU A 227 21.11 10.16 -6.98
C GLU A 227 22.34 10.96 -7.34
N PRO A 228 23.51 10.35 -7.59
CA PRO A 228 24.62 11.07 -8.17
C PRO A 228 24.23 11.79 -9.48
N GLN A 229 24.33 13.11 -9.52
CA GLN A 229 24.00 13.97 -10.66
C GLN A 229 22.54 13.96 -11.12
N HIS A 230 21.62 13.39 -10.31
CA HIS A 230 20.21 13.31 -10.66
C HIS A 230 19.32 13.55 -9.44
N TYR A 231 18.32 14.39 -9.60
CA TYR A 231 17.29 14.69 -8.60
C TYR A 231 15.92 14.44 -9.22
N LEU A 232 15.02 13.80 -8.44
CA LEU A 232 13.63 13.57 -8.81
C LEU A 232 12.71 14.02 -7.66
N SER A 233 11.58 14.62 -8.00
CA SER A 233 10.57 15.05 -7.05
C SER A 233 9.18 14.77 -7.57
N LEU A 234 8.46 13.90 -6.89
CA LEU A 234 7.04 13.63 -7.16
C LEU A 234 6.19 14.35 -6.13
N ASP A 235 5.30 15.21 -6.60
CA ASP A 235 4.20 15.78 -5.83
C ASP A 235 2.91 15.03 -6.15
N PHE A 236 2.39 14.29 -5.16
CA PHE A 236 1.17 13.47 -5.33
C PHE A 236 -0.10 14.29 -5.41
N ILE A 237 -0.11 15.51 -4.84
CA ILE A 237 -1.28 16.40 -4.86
C ILE A 237 -1.35 17.09 -6.21
N ALA A 238 -0.24 17.65 -6.68
CA ALA A 238 -0.14 18.29 -7.97
C ALA A 238 -0.11 17.30 -9.15
N GLN A 239 0.07 15.98 -8.88
CA GLN A 239 0.27 14.93 -9.88
C GLN A 239 1.39 15.28 -10.86
N ARG A 240 2.54 15.69 -10.31
CA ARG A 240 3.66 16.21 -11.08
C ARG A 240 4.98 15.60 -10.64
N LEU A 241 5.72 15.05 -11.60
CA LEU A 241 7.09 14.57 -11.44
C LEU A 241 8.07 15.58 -12.07
N GLU A 242 8.99 16.08 -11.27
CA GLU A 242 10.08 16.94 -11.72
C GLU A 242 11.40 16.20 -11.63
N THR A 243 12.24 16.37 -12.63
CA THR A 243 13.60 15.83 -12.64
C THR A 243 14.61 16.92 -12.94
N ALA A 244 15.81 16.80 -12.36
CA ALA A 244 16.95 17.67 -12.67
C ALA A 244 18.22 16.83 -12.78
N ARG A 245 18.93 16.96 -13.91
CA ARG A 245 20.17 16.25 -14.19
C ARG A 245 21.31 17.21 -14.38
N ALA A 246 22.46 16.91 -13.76
CA ALA A 246 23.70 17.61 -14.01
C ALA A 246 24.39 17.00 -15.26
N VAL A 247 24.51 17.77 -16.32
CA VAL A 247 25.14 17.36 -17.62
C VAL A 247 26.47 18.05 -17.74
N PRO A 248 27.61 17.33 -17.80
CA PRO A 248 28.93 17.92 -18.02
C PRO A 248 28.95 18.71 -19.31
N VAL A 249 29.56 19.90 -19.28
CA VAL A 249 29.77 20.75 -20.45
C VAL A 249 31.27 20.91 -20.66
N GLU A 250 31.76 20.61 -21.89
CA GLU A 250 33.16 20.69 -22.21
C GLU A 250 33.70 22.14 -22.06
N GLY A 251 34.76 22.29 -21.27
CA GLY A 251 35.39 23.60 -20.99
C GLY A 251 34.71 24.46 -19.94
N ALA A 252 33.59 24.00 -19.35
CA ALA A 252 32.93 24.68 -18.23
C ALA A 252 33.40 24.12 -16.88
N GLU A 253 33.47 24.98 -15.86
CA GLU A 253 33.78 24.58 -14.47
C GLU A 253 32.64 23.82 -13.84
N TRP A 254 31.38 24.13 -14.19
CA TRP A 254 30.16 23.55 -13.63
C TRP A 254 29.31 22.89 -14.71
N PRO A 255 28.60 21.79 -14.38
CA PRO A 255 27.69 21.17 -15.32
C PRO A 255 26.45 22.06 -15.58
N GLU A 256 25.84 21.88 -16.71
CA GLU A 256 24.51 22.41 -17.01
C GLU A 256 23.47 21.62 -16.23
N ILE A 257 22.52 22.29 -15.57
CA ILE A 257 21.37 21.64 -14.92
C ILE A 257 20.21 21.61 -15.90
N ARG A 258 19.86 20.42 -16.37
CA ARG A 258 18.70 20.19 -17.23
C ARG A 258 17.54 19.72 -16.38
N THR A 259 16.43 20.46 -16.46
CA THR A 259 15.20 20.16 -15.75
C THR A 259 14.12 19.72 -16.73
N GLU A 260 13.36 18.71 -16.32
CA GLU A 260 12.16 18.25 -17.02
C GLU A 260 11.02 18.16 -16.02
N ALA A 261 9.81 18.39 -16.48
CA ALA A 261 8.59 18.19 -15.70
C ALA A 261 7.59 17.35 -16.50
N LEU A 262 7.03 16.36 -15.84
CA LEU A 262 6.01 15.47 -16.38
C LEU A 262 4.75 15.62 -15.54
N ASP A 263 3.67 16.06 -16.16
CA ASP A 263 2.35 16.01 -15.55
C ASP A 263 1.84 14.56 -15.66
N ILE A 264 1.49 14.00 -14.51
CA ILE A 264 1.05 12.61 -14.40
C ILE A 264 -0.45 12.55 -14.67
N GLU A 265 -0.85 11.79 -15.68
CA GLU A 265 -2.27 11.53 -15.90
C GLU A 265 -2.86 10.76 -14.69
N PRO A 266 -3.96 11.26 -14.10
CA PRO A 266 -4.56 10.60 -12.95
C PRO A 266 -5.12 9.23 -13.35
N VAL A 267 -4.49 8.18 -12.87
CA VAL A 267 -5.05 6.82 -12.88
C VAL A 267 -5.78 6.62 -11.56
N LYS A 268 -6.81 5.80 -11.54
CA LYS A 268 -7.44 5.37 -10.29
C LYS A 268 -6.62 4.20 -9.71
N PRO A 269 -5.80 4.43 -8.67
CA PRO A 269 -4.89 3.39 -8.19
C PRO A 269 -5.61 2.13 -7.74
N LEU A 270 -6.80 2.26 -7.14
CA LEU A 270 -7.60 1.11 -6.69
C LEU A 270 -8.07 0.24 -7.86
N ASP A 271 -8.50 0.84 -8.96
CA ASP A 271 -8.87 0.07 -10.16
C ASP A 271 -7.66 -0.70 -10.71
N ALA A 272 -6.47 -0.07 -10.74
CA ALA A 272 -5.23 -0.70 -11.19
C ALA A 272 -4.76 -1.83 -10.24
N GLU A 273 -4.86 -1.64 -8.94
CA GLU A 273 -4.51 -2.64 -7.92
C GLU A 273 -5.39 -3.89 -8.03
N LEU A 274 -6.72 -3.72 -8.11
CA LEU A 274 -7.66 -4.82 -8.25
C LEU A 274 -7.51 -5.55 -9.58
N ALA A 275 -7.26 -4.81 -10.68
CA ALA A 275 -6.97 -5.40 -11.97
C ALA A 275 -5.67 -6.21 -11.93
N SER A 276 -4.62 -5.69 -11.32
CA SER A 276 -3.34 -6.39 -11.13
C SER A 276 -3.51 -7.68 -10.33
N PHE A 277 -4.29 -7.66 -9.25
CA PHE A 277 -4.60 -8.86 -8.47
C PHE A 277 -5.30 -9.93 -9.31
N VAL A 278 -6.36 -9.55 -10.03
CA VAL A 278 -7.11 -10.45 -10.92
C VAL A 278 -6.20 -11.04 -12.00
N ASP A 279 -5.34 -10.21 -12.61
CA ASP A 279 -4.39 -10.67 -13.63
C ASP A 279 -3.33 -11.62 -13.05
N CYS A 280 -2.84 -11.36 -11.83
CA CYS A 280 -1.93 -12.29 -11.14
C CYS A 280 -2.58 -13.66 -10.91
N VAL A 281 -3.84 -13.68 -10.46
CA VAL A 281 -4.57 -14.94 -10.22
C VAL A 281 -4.82 -15.70 -11.53
N ILE A 282 -5.26 -15.02 -12.58
CA ILE A 282 -5.56 -15.65 -13.87
C ILE A 282 -4.30 -16.21 -14.54
N ASN A 283 -3.18 -15.49 -14.46
CA ASN A 283 -1.94 -15.84 -15.14
C ASN A 283 -0.96 -16.64 -14.27
N GLY A 284 -1.22 -16.80 -12.98
CA GLY A 284 -0.33 -17.46 -12.02
C GLY A 284 0.98 -16.68 -11.80
N SER A 285 0.93 -15.34 -11.89
CA SER A 285 2.10 -14.48 -11.72
C SER A 285 2.21 -13.94 -10.28
N HIS A 286 3.39 -13.42 -9.93
CA HIS A 286 3.61 -12.83 -8.62
C HIS A 286 3.01 -11.41 -8.54
N PRO A 287 2.32 -11.06 -7.44
CA PRO A 287 1.83 -9.70 -7.23
C PRO A 287 2.98 -8.71 -6.99
N VAL A 288 2.75 -7.44 -7.33
CA VAL A 288 3.71 -6.34 -7.11
C VAL A 288 4.01 -6.17 -5.62
N VAL A 289 3.02 -6.38 -4.76
CA VAL A 289 3.16 -6.37 -3.30
C VAL A 289 2.66 -7.70 -2.76
N ASP A 290 3.56 -8.65 -2.61
CA ASP A 290 3.26 -9.96 -2.04
C ASP A 290 3.22 -9.94 -0.50
N GLY A 291 2.85 -11.06 0.10
CA GLY A 291 2.79 -11.19 1.56
C GLY A 291 4.10 -10.83 2.27
N PRO A 292 5.27 -11.37 1.87
CA PRO A 292 6.58 -11.00 2.42
C PRO A 292 6.88 -9.49 2.35
N THR A 293 6.52 -8.83 1.25
CA THR A 293 6.69 -7.38 1.09
C THR A 293 5.83 -6.60 2.10
N GLY A 294 4.55 -6.96 2.25
CA GLY A 294 3.66 -6.34 3.23
C GLY A 294 4.10 -6.59 4.68
N LEU A 295 4.57 -7.80 4.99
CA LEU A 295 5.16 -8.13 6.30
C LEU A 295 6.38 -7.25 6.60
N ARG A 296 7.28 -7.06 5.64
CA ARG A 296 8.46 -6.22 5.83
C ARG A 296 8.09 -4.75 6.09
N ALA A 297 7.10 -4.21 5.40
CA ALA A 297 6.62 -2.85 5.66
C ALA A 297 6.05 -2.71 7.07
N LEU A 298 5.30 -3.71 7.55
CA LEU A 298 4.79 -3.76 8.92
C LEU A 298 5.94 -3.83 9.95
N GLU A 299 6.92 -4.71 9.76
CA GLU A 299 8.09 -4.84 10.67
C GLU A 299 8.80 -3.50 10.85
N VAL A 300 9.05 -2.77 9.76
CA VAL A 300 9.69 -1.45 9.82
C VAL A 300 8.80 -0.43 10.52
N ALA A 301 7.50 -0.42 10.24
CA ALA A 301 6.55 0.48 10.89
C ALA A 301 6.51 0.26 12.42
N LEU A 302 6.46 -1.00 12.87
CA LEU A 302 6.48 -1.34 14.30
C LEU A 302 7.82 -1.01 14.97
N GLN A 303 8.96 -1.23 14.30
CA GLN A 303 10.26 -0.82 14.81
C GLN A 303 10.36 0.71 14.97
N ILE A 304 9.81 1.49 14.04
CA ILE A 304 9.73 2.95 14.17
C ILE A 304 8.90 3.34 15.40
N LYS A 305 7.74 2.73 15.58
CA LYS A 305 6.88 2.96 16.73
C LYS A 305 7.60 2.64 18.05
N GLU A 306 8.24 1.47 18.13
CA GLU A 306 9.01 1.07 19.32
C GLU A 306 10.12 2.07 19.66
N LYS A 307 10.83 2.61 18.64
CA LYS A 307 11.88 3.64 18.85
C LYS A 307 11.35 4.96 19.37
N ILE A 308 10.09 5.31 19.09
CA ILE A 308 9.46 6.54 19.59
C ILE A 308 8.97 6.36 21.03
N GLU A 309 8.51 5.16 21.38
CA GLU A 309 7.95 4.84 22.70
C GLU A 309 9.02 4.53 23.76
N GLN A 310 10.30 4.32 23.38
CA GLN A 310 11.47 4.17 24.27
C GLN A 310 11.96 5.51 24.81
#